data_e3835f8e222b3f51b07723968d40b6e1
#
_entry.id   e3835f8e222b3f51b07723968d40b6e1
#
_cell.length_a   1.000
_cell.length_b   1.000
_cell.length_c   1.000
_cell.angle_alpha   90.00
_cell.angle_beta   90.00
_cell.angle_gamma   90.00
#
_symmetry.space_group_name_H-M   'P 1'
#
loop_
_entity.id
_entity.type
_entity.pdbx_description
1 polymer ?
#
loop_
_entity_poly.entity_id
_entity_poly.type
_entity_poly.pdbx_seq_one_letter_code
_entity_poly.pdbx_strand_id
1 'polypeptide(L)'
;MLQKTNRDSQEALQWLSRFLHLDHRRGKEQLSVAGTKDKRAVTVQKVSLQRGRKTLDEVWRMVNHIGQPVSSAPGTRERRTVELATTTRAERGLRIAQLAYADAPLQLGMLAGNQFTITLRNVHWDNEAERLSDKDRSQLSEALEKRVTEIQKDGFVNYFGMQRFGTGAVSTHVIGIAILRGDFNEALRLLLSPEDREDERDESTAPPHVVATRAGRKAYAEGRYEDAHRLFPKICVAERAVLDKMRMPHWHPSDALGAFQNIPRSLRLMYVHAYQSYLWNSLVSERIRRFGAFRCVPGDHVAELDAALDASTAVTVAGEDAETKHSIEEVVMPMPGGDVILPASGWMADMYSELLAKDGLTPSMLSTSRQPEYRLKGSYRRIVQKPRNARCELIPYEDADAPLCETDEEKLLPDVHLSPRAPLDAPFLALQLVFQLPPSSYATILLRELLRMDTSAHTQKELTKNSADQKVASTHSAPAPP
;
A
#
# COMPACT_ATOMS: atom_id res chain seq x y z
N MET A 1 -20.50 -7.72 -1.30
CA MET A 1 -19.35 -6.96 -1.84
C MET A 1 -19.40 -5.54 -1.30
N LEU A 2 -18.26 -4.98 -0.93
CA LEU A 2 -18.10 -3.59 -0.50
C LEU A 2 -17.19 -2.86 -1.48
N GLN A 3 -17.68 -1.77 -2.08
CA GLN A 3 -16.86 -0.79 -2.79
C GLN A 3 -16.60 0.41 -1.88
N LYS A 4 -15.34 0.87 -1.86
CA LYS A 4 -14.95 2.13 -1.24
C LYS A 4 -14.10 2.96 -2.21
N THR A 5 -14.22 4.28 -2.12
CA THR A 5 -13.48 5.23 -2.95
C THR A 5 -12.67 6.17 -2.06
N ASN A 6 -11.35 6.20 -2.25
CA ASN A 6 -10.41 7.08 -1.54
C ASN A 6 -10.54 7.06 -0.01
N ARG A 7 -10.85 5.89 0.58
CA ARG A 7 -11.00 5.68 2.03
C ARG A 7 -10.10 4.56 2.53
N ASP A 8 -9.68 4.68 3.77
CA ASP A 8 -8.99 3.59 4.47
C ASP A 8 -9.95 2.42 4.77
N SER A 9 -9.43 1.18 4.77
CA SER A 9 -10.25 -0.01 5.03
C SER A 9 -10.81 -0.05 6.45
N GLN A 10 -10.04 0.40 7.46
CA GLN A 10 -10.52 0.44 8.84
C GLN A 10 -11.60 1.52 9.03
N GLU A 11 -11.39 2.68 8.41
CA GLU A 11 -12.40 3.74 8.37
C GLU A 11 -13.71 3.22 7.74
N ALA A 12 -13.62 2.52 6.61
CA ALA A 12 -14.77 1.94 5.92
C ALA A 12 -15.53 0.93 6.80
N LEU A 13 -14.81 0.05 7.51
CA LEU A 13 -15.42 -0.91 8.43
C LEU A 13 -16.07 -0.23 9.64
N GLN A 14 -15.47 0.84 10.17
CA GLN A 14 -16.07 1.62 11.26
C GLN A 14 -17.37 2.30 10.79
N TRP A 15 -17.40 2.83 9.56
CA TRP A 15 -18.62 3.41 8.99
C TRP A 15 -19.70 2.34 8.81
N LEU A 16 -19.38 1.19 8.27
CA LEU A 16 -20.32 0.07 8.17
C LEU A 16 -20.88 -0.33 9.54
N SER A 17 -20.02 -0.43 10.55
CA SER A 17 -20.44 -0.74 11.92
C SER A 17 -21.45 0.28 12.45
N ARG A 18 -21.22 1.57 12.21
CA ARG A 18 -22.16 2.66 12.60
C ARG A 18 -23.50 2.58 11.86
N PHE A 19 -23.46 2.44 10.53
CA PHE A 19 -24.69 2.37 9.72
C PHE A 19 -25.55 1.16 10.04
N LEU A 20 -24.90 0.05 10.38
CA LEU A 20 -25.58 -1.19 10.73
C LEU A 20 -25.93 -1.28 12.23
N HIS A 21 -25.64 -0.24 13.01
CA HIS A 21 -25.84 -0.20 14.45
C HIS A 21 -25.29 -1.45 15.15
N LEU A 22 -24.04 -1.81 14.84
CA LEU A 22 -23.38 -2.95 15.45
C LEU A 22 -22.90 -2.58 16.85
N ASP A 23 -23.01 -3.51 17.80
CA ASP A 23 -22.55 -3.27 19.16
C ASP A 23 -21.02 -3.15 19.20
N HIS A 24 -20.52 -1.98 19.63
CA HIS A 24 -19.09 -1.70 19.71
C HIS A 24 -18.33 -2.65 20.65
N ARG A 25 -19.00 -3.24 21.63
CA ARG A 25 -18.40 -4.22 22.56
C ARG A 25 -18.08 -5.56 21.87
N ARG A 26 -18.79 -5.88 20.78
CA ARG A 26 -18.60 -7.07 19.94
C ARG A 26 -18.12 -6.75 18.53
N GLY A 27 -17.85 -5.48 18.21
CA GLY A 27 -17.68 -4.98 16.84
C GLY A 27 -16.57 -5.61 16.02
N LYS A 28 -15.49 -6.09 16.64
CA LYS A 28 -14.40 -6.78 15.92
C LYS A 28 -14.81 -8.15 15.39
N GLU A 29 -15.75 -8.82 16.06
CA GLU A 29 -16.21 -10.16 15.67
C GLU A 29 -17.37 -10.12 14.66
N GLN A 30 -18.03 -8.97 14.50
CA GLN A 30 -19.23 -8.86 13.66
C GLN A 30 -18.94 -8.46 12.20
N LEU A 31 -17.79 -7.87 11.92
CA LEU A 31 -17.31 -7.53 10.57
C LEU A 31 -15.92 -8.10 10.36
N SER A 32 -15.73 -8.86 9.28
CA SER A 32 -14.42 -9.38 8.92
C SER A 32 -14.13 -9.32 7.42
N VAL A 33 -12.86 -9.27 7.08
CA VAL A 33 -12.33 -9.15 5.73
C VAL A 33 -11.14 -10.08 5.55
N ALA A 34 -10.90 -10.52 4.32
CA ALA A 34 -9.75 -11.37 4.00
C ALA A 34 -8.42 -10.60 3.90
N GLY A 35 -8.46 -9.29 3.89
CA GLY A 35 -7.30 -8.40 3.84
C GLY A 35 -7.71 -6.94 3.68
N THR A 36 -6.75 -6.03 3.83
CA THR A 36 -6.95 -4.60 3.62
C THR A 36 -6.78 -4.23 2.14
N LYS A 37 -7.39 -3.13 1.71
CA LYS A 37 -7.29 -2.58 0.35
C LYS A 37 -6.76 -1.15 0.39
N ASP A 38 -6.08 -0.74 -0.69
CA ASP A 38 -5.45 0.57 -0.82
C ASP A 38 -6.41 1.71 -0.50
N LYS A 39 -5.88 2.77 0.12
CA LYS A 39 -6.65 3.96 0.48
C LYS A 39 -6.96 4.82 -0.75
N ARG A 40 -5.95 5.11 -1.59
CA ARG A 40 -6.06 5.99 -2.76
C ARG A 40 -6.42 5.17 -4.01
N ALA A 41 -7.64 4.63 -4.02
CA ALA A 41 -8.16 3.84 -5.13
C ALA A 41 -9.67 3.66 -4.96
N VAL A 42 -10.33 3.25 -6.04
CA VAL A 42 -11.63 2.60 -5.98
C VAL A 42 -11.36 1.11 -5.77
N THR A 43 -11.82 0.54 -4.69
CA THR A 43 -11.55 -0.86 -4.34
C THR A 43 -12.82 -1.60 -3.99
N VAL A 44 -12.92 -2.84 -4.48
CA VAL A 44 -14.03 -3.75 -4.18
C VAL A 44 -13.50 -4.99 -3.48
N GLN A 45 -14.17 -5.40 -2.40
CA GLN A 45 -13.81 -6.60 -1.65
C GLN A 45 -15.02 -7.28 -1.03
N LYS A 46 -14.88 -8.58 -0.73
CA LYS A 46 -15.83 -9.28 0.13
C LYS A 46 -15.67 -8.81 1.58
N VAL A 47 -16.80 -8.63 2.25
CA VAL A 47 -16.88 -8.37 3.69
C VAL A 47 -17.92 -9.33 4.25
N SER A 48 -17.60 -10.07 5.28
CA SER A 48 -18.58 -10.85 6.01
C SER A 48 -19.11 -10.06 7.20
N LEU A 49 -20.42 -10.20 7.45
CA LEU A 49 -21.16 -9.54 8.50
C LEU A 49 -21.97 -10.57 9.28
N GLN A 50 -21.80 -10.60 10.59
CA GLN A 50 -22.74 -11.29 11.46
C GLN A 50 -24.01 -10.43 11.60
N ARG A 51 -25.01 -10.71 10.78
CA ARG A 51 -26.18 -9.84 10.57
C ARG A 51 -27.13 -9.74 11.77
N GLY A 52 -27.05 -10.65 12.73
CA GLY A 52 -28.05 -10.79 13.80
C GLY A 52 -29.43 -11.11 13.25
N ARG A 53 -30.43 -10.26 13.52
CA ARG A 53 -31.81 -10.43 13.03
C ARG A 53 -32.10 -9.67 11.72
N LYS A 54 -31.11 -8.94 11.15
CA LYS A 54 -31.30 -8.13 9.95
C LYS A 54 -31.43 -9.01 8.70
N THR A 55 -32.33 -8.63 7.79
CA THR A 55 -32.45 -9.22 6.46
C THR A 55 -31.39 -8.64 5.50
N LEU A 56 -31.19 -9.27 4.35
CA LEU A 56 -30.28 -8.74 3.32
C LEU A 56 -30.78 -7.36 2.80
N ASP A 57 -32.08 -7.18 2.62
CA ASP A 57 -32.69 -5.91 2.18
C ASP A 57 -32.45 -4.81 3.21
N GLU A 58 -32.70 -5.08 4.49
CA GLU A 58 -32.42 -4.10 5.56
C GLU A 58 -30.95 -3.67 5.59
N VAL A 59 -30.03 -4.62 5.51
CA VAL A 59 -28.58 -4.32 5.45
C VAL A 59 -28.26 -3.44 4.25
N TRP A 60 -28.80 -3.79 3.06
CA TRP A 60 -28.60 -3.03 1.84
C TRP A 60 -29.13 -1.61 1.95
N ARG A 61 -30.37 -1.45 2.44
CA ARG A 61 -31.02 -0.14 2.64
C ARG A 61 -30.27 0.74 3.63
N MET A 62 -29.85 0.17 4.76
CA MET A 62 -29.14 0.91 5.78
C MET A 62 -27.80 1.47 5.26
N VAL A 63 -27.00 0.65 4.59
CA VAL A 63 -25.67 1.06 4.11
C VAL A 63 -25.76 2.00 2.89
N ASN A 64 -26.76 1.81 2.02
CA ASN A 64 -26.97 2.66 0.86
C ASN A 64 -27.84 3.89 1.18
N HIS A 65 -28.13 4.14 2.46
CA HIS A 65 -28.84 5.32 2.96
C HIS A 65 -30.26 5.51 2.38
N ILE A 66 -30.98 4.42 2.08
CA ILE A 66 -32.34 4.50 1.58
C ILE A 66 -33.25 5.14 2.63
N GLY A 67 -34.02 6.16 2.23
CA GLY A 67 -34.90 6.92 3.11
C GLY A 67 -34.22 8.04 3.90
N GLN A 68 -32.90 8.19 3.79
CA GLN A 68 -32.15 9.30 4.37
C GLN A 68 -32.22 10.54 3.45
N PRO A 69 -32.05 11.76 3.97
CA PRO A 69 -31.97 12.96 3.14
C PRO A 69 -30.83 12.87 2.11
N VAL A 70 -31.08 13.29 0.88
CA VAL A 70 -30.08 13.29 -0.21
C VAL A 70 -28.95 14.28 0.07
N SER A 71 -29.25 15.40 0.76
CA SER A 71 -28.30 16.43 1.13
C SER A 71 -28.44 16.78 2.60
N SER A 72 -27.34 17.15 3.24
CA SER A 72 -27.33 17.71 4.59
C SER A 72 -27.74 19.21 4.65
N ALA A 73 -28.07 19.83 3.51
CA ALA A 73 -28.48 21.21 3.46
C ALA A 73 -29.80 21.43 4.18
N PRO A 74 -29.93 22.49 4.98
CA PRO A 74 -31.18 22.81 5.66
C PRO A 74 -32.31 22.98 4.65
N GLY A 75 -33.45 22.31 4.92
CA GLY A 75 -34.66 22.41 4.07
C GLY A 75 -34.77 21.35 2.98
N THR A 76 -33.79 20.48 2.77
CA THR A 76 -33.85 19.38 1.80
C THR A 76 -34.87 18.34 2.28
N ARG A 77 -36.00 18.22 1.59
CA ARG A 77 -37.06 17.23 1.88
C ARG A 77 -36.88 15.93 1.07
N GLU A 78 -36.05 15.98 0.05
CA GLU A 78 -35.82 14.83 -0.82
C GLU A 78 -35.07 13.71 -0.09
N ARG A 79 -35.67 12.51 -0.12
CA ARG A 79 -35.09 11.33 0.51
C ARG A 79 -34.53 10.40 -0.58
N ARG A 80 -33.38 9.76 -0.30
CA ARG A 80 -32.77 8.80 -1.20
C ARG A 80 -33.70 7.61 -1.44
N THR A 81 -34.15 7.45 -2.67
CA THR A 81 -34.97 6.31 -3.12
C THR A 81 -34.10 5.12 -3.52
N VAL A 82 -34.72 3.95 -3.70
CA VAL A 82 -34.07 2.76 -4.28
C VAL A 82 -33.60 3.08 -5.68
N GLU A 83 -34.43 3.72 -6.49
CA GLU A 83 -34.12 4.13 -7.86
C GLU A 83 -32.88 5.02 -7.88
N LEU A 84 -32.85 6.08 -7.08
CA LEU A 84 -31.68 6.97 -6.98
C LEU A 84 -30.41 6.20 -6.55
N ALA A 85 -30.51 5.23 -5.65
CA ALA A 85 -29.38 4.42 -5.22
C ALA A 85 -28.86 3.47 -6.29
N THR A 86 -29.69 3.07 -7.26
CA THR A 86 -29.33 2.13 -8.33
C THR A 86 -29.03 2.79 -9.67
N THR A 87 -29.28 4.09 -9.80
CA THR A 87 -29.04 4.85 -11.04
C THR A 87 -27.97 5.93 -10.91
N THR A 88 -27.56 6.30 -9.69
CA THR A 88 -26.56 7.36 -9.47
C THR A 88 -25.27 6.83 -8.91
N ARG A 89 -24.17 7.32 -9.51
CA ARG A 89 -22.81 7.07 -9.04
C ARG A 89 -22.57 7.76 -7.68
N ALA A 90 -21.78 7.10 -6.80
CA ALA A 90 -21.27 7.72 -5.59
C ALA A 90 -19.86 8.27 -5.84
N GLU A 91 -19.69 9.58 -5.87
CA GLU A 91 -18.38 10.22 -6.03
C GLU A 91 -17.43 9.92 -4.87
N ARG A 92 -17.96 9.88 -3.66
CA ARG A 92 -17.23 9.47 -2.45
C ARG A 92 -18.14 8.64 -1.58
N GLY A 93 -17.66 7.50 -1.11
CA GLY A 93 -18.50 6.77 -0.17
C GLY A 93 -18.21 5.29 -0.10
N LEU A 94 -19.16 4.65 0.53
CA LEU A 94 -19.24 3.20 0.65
C LEU A 94 -20.50 2.74 -0.06
N ARG A 95 -20.35 1.68 -0.85
CA ARG A 95 -21.45 0.99 -1.50
C ARG A 95 -21.38 -0.49 -1.19
N ILE A 96 -22.51 -1.10 -1.00
CA ILE A 96 -22.60 -2.56 -0.94
C ILE A 96 -23.58 -3.07 -2.00
N ALA A 97 -23.21 -4.19 -2.58
CA ALA A 97 -24.03 -4.91 -3.56
C ALA A 97 -23.77 -6.41 -3.47
N GLN A 98 -24.52 -7.21 -4.22
CA GLN A 98 -24.34 -8.66 -4.31
C GLN A 98 -24.30 -9.32 -2.93
N LEU A 99 -25.26 -9.01 -2.07
CA LEU A 99 -25.40 -9.62 -0.76
C LEU A 99 -25.87 -11.07 -0.89
N ALA A 100 -25.22 -11.95 -0.13
CA ALA A 100 -25.60 -13.36 -0.04
C ALA A 100 -25.34 -13.87 1.38
N TYR A 101 -26.01 -14.95 1.75
CA TYR A 101 -25.67 -15.68 2.97
C TYR A 101 -24.39 -16.48 2.78
N ALA A 102 -23.63 -16.66 3.85
CA ALA A 102 -22.42 -17.49 3.89
C ALA A 102 -22.38 -18.28 5.18
N ASP A 103 -21.83 -19.48 5.11
CA ASP A 103 -21.78 -20.41 6.26
C ASP A 103 -20.67 -20.07 7.26
N ALA A 104 -19.65 -19.35 6.81
CA ALA A 104 -18.51 -18.97 7.64
C ALA A 104 -18.07 -17.52 7.41
N PRO A 105 -17.49 -16.85 8.44
CA PRO A 105 -16.90 -15.52 8.30
C PRO A 105 -15.59 -15.59 7.51
N LEU A 106 -15.26 -14.47 6.86
CA LEU A 106 -13.94 -14.28 6.25
C LEU A 106 -12.85 -14.19 7.34
N GLN A 107 -11.69 -14.73 7.06
CA GLN A 107 -10.51 -14.61 7.91
C GLN A 107 -9.36 -13.94 7.14
N LEU A 108 -8.47 -13.26 7.85
CA LEU A 108 -7.26 -12.73 7.27
C LEU A 108 -6.44 -13.86 6.62
N GLY A 109 -5.99 -13.63 5.40
CA GLY A 109 -5.26 -14.62 4.62
C GLY A 109 -6.12 -15.44 3.64
N MET A 110 -7.46 -15.42 3.74
CA MET A 110 -8.36 -16.09 2.78
C MET A 110 -8.43 -15.38 1.41
N LEU A 111 -7.48 -14.53 1.10
CA LEU A 111 -7.42 -13.79 -0.15
C LEU A 111 -6.62 -14.59 -1.18
N ALA A 112 -7.24 -14.98 -2.28
CA ALA A 112 -6.54 -15.67 -3.38
C ALA A 112 -5.62 -14.73 -4.19
N GLY A 113 -5.87 -13.42 -4.13
CA GLY A 113 -5.10 -12.40 -4.83
C GLY A 113 -5.89 -11.11 -5.03
N ASN A 114 -5.30 -10.20 -5.77
CA ASN A 114 -5.92 -8.93 -6.15
C ASN A 114 -5.88 -8.77 -7.67
N GLN A 115 -6.96 -8.31 -8.25
CA GLN A 115 -6.97 -7.78 -9.60
C GLN A 115 -6.78 -6.28 -9.54
N PHE A 116 -5.88 -5.78 -10.37
CA PHE A 116 -5.59 -4.36 -10.54
C PHE A 116 -6.02 -3.92 -11.93
N THR A 117 -6.61 -2.73 -12.00
CA THR A 117 -6.75 -1.94 -13.23
C THR A 117 -6.11 -0.59 -12.93
N ILE A 118 -5.00 -0.30 -13.59
CA ILE A 118 -4.19 0.89 -13.35
C ILE A 118 -4.09 1.67 -14.65
N THR A 119 -4.44 2.96 -14.60
CA THR A 119 -4.33 3.86 -15.74
C THR A 119 -3.24 4.88 -15.47
N LEU A 120 -2.20 4.84 -16.28
CA LEU A 120 -1.09 5.81 -16.30
C LEU A 120 -1.36 6.81 -17.41
N ARG A 121 -1.45 8.08 -17.07
CA ARG A 121 -1.76 9.16 -18.01
C ARG A 121 -0.49 9.79 -18.58
N ASN A 122 -0.65 10.52 -19.67
CA ASN A 122 0.41 11.25 -20.34
C ASN A 122 1.63 10.38 -20.67
N VAL A 123 1.36 9.24 -21.35
CA VAL A 123 2.39 8.29 -21.78
C VAL A 123 2.98 8.78 -23.10
N HIS A 124 4.31 8.85 -23.15
CA HIS A 124 5.07 9.24 -24.33
C HIS A 124 6.33 8.38 -24.44
N TRP A 125 6.95 8.40 -25.63
CA TRP A 125 8.20 7.71 -25.92
C TRP A 125 9.37 8.65 -25.59
N ASP A 126 10.35 8.17 -24.85
CA ASP A 126 11.67 8.81 -24.63
C ASP A 126 11.69 10.29 -24.21
N ASN A 127 10.89 10.72 -23.26
CA ASN A 127 10.87 12.10 -22.72
C ASN A 127 10.65 13.22 -23.78
N GLU A 128 10.35 12.88 -25.02
CA GLU A 128 9.95 13.86 -26.02
C GLU A 128 8.49 14.27 -25.77
N ALA A 129 8.29 15.55 -25.55
CA ALA A 129 6.97 16.14 -25.30
C ALA A 129 6.14 16.28 -26.59
N GLU A 130 6.63 15.74 -27.71
CA GLU A 130 5.96 15.83 -28.98
C GLU A 130 4.86 14.78 -29.14
N ARG A 131 3.82 15.18 -29.85
CA ARG A 131 2.68 14.34 -30.19
C ARG A 131 3.14 13.13 -31.00
N LEU A 132 2.90 11.92 -30.47
CA LEU A 132 3.24 10.67 -31.15
C LEU A 132 2.45 10.53 -32.47
N SER A 133 3.15 10.20 -33.53
CA SER A 133 2.51 9.82 -34.80
C SER A 133 1.79 8.46 -34.65
N ASP A 134 0.89 8.14 -35.57
CA ASP A 134 0.18 6.85 -35.56
C ASP A 134 1.15 5.65 -35.63
N LYS A 135 2.27 5.80 -36.34
CA LYS A 135 3.32 4.81 -36.42
C LYS A 135 4.01 4.62 -35.06
N ASP A 136 4.32 5.71 -34.36
CA ASP A 136 4.97 5.67 -33.05
C ASP A 136 4.03 5.08 -32.00
N ARG A 137 2.74 5.37 -32.08
CA ARG A 137 1.70 4.76 -31.23
C ARG A 137 1.60 3.25 -31.41
N SER A 138 1.64 2.78 -32.66
CA SER A 138 1.62 1.34 -32.98
C SER A 138 2.86 0.65 -32.44
N GLN A 139 4.05 1.25 -32.63
CA GLN A 139 5.30 0.72 -32.12
C GLN A 139 5.33 0.69 -30.60
N LEU A 140 4.81 1.72 -29.94
CA LEU A 140 4.68 1.78 -28.49
C LEU A 140 3.75 0.68 -27.96
N SER A 141 2.60 0.46 -28.60
CA SER A 141 1.66 -0.62 -28.24
C SER A 141 2.33 -1.99 -28.33
N GLU A 142 3.00 -2.27 -29.44
CA GLU A 142 3.70 -3.53 -29.66
C GLU A 142 4.81 -3.76 -28.62
N ALA A 143 5.60 -2.71 -28.34
CA ALA A 143 6.66 -2.79 -27.34
C ALA A 143 6.10 -3.06 -25.92
N LEU A 144 4.99 -2.42 -25.55
CA LEU A 144 4.33 -2.62 -24.25
C LEU A 144 3.72 -4.02 -24.16
N GLU A 145 3.04 -4.51 -25.19
CA GLU A 145 2.47 -5.86 -25.23
C GLU A 145 3.57 -6.93 -25.10
N LYS A 146 4.69 -6.74 -25.79
CA LYS A 146 5.87 -7.61 -25.66
C LYS A 146 6.38 -7.62 -24.23
N ARG A 147 6.56 -6.45 -23.59
CA ARG A 147 7.01 -6.34 -22.20
C ARG A 147 6.04 -6.98 -21.22
N VAL A 148 4.75 -6.81 -21.39
CA VAL A 148 3.72 -7.45 -20.55
C VAL A 148 3.80 -8.96 -20.70
N THR A 149 3.98 -9.48 -21.93
CA THR A 149 4.14 -10.90 -22.21
C THR A 149 5.41 -11.48 -21.56
N GLU A 150 6.53 -10.76 -21.66
CA GLU A 150 7.80 -11.15 -21.01
C GLU A 150 7.64 -11.25 -19.50
N ILE A 151 7.06 -10.21 -18.85
CA ILE A 151 6.84 -10.22 -17.40
C ILE A 151 5.84 -11.32 -16.97
N GLN A 152 4.84 -11.61 -17.79
CA GLN A 152 3.91 -12.69 -17.51
C GLN A 152 4.58 -14.06 -17.59
N LYS A 153 5.54 -14.22 -18.49
CA LYS A 153 6.33 -15.45 -18.67
C LYS A 153 7.41 -15.59 -17.58
N ASP A 154 8.23 -14.59 -17.41
CA ASP A 154 9.45 -14.65 -16.59
C ASP A 154 9.22 -14.20 -15.14
N GLY A 155 8.20 -13.38 -14.92
CA GLY A 155 7.87 -12.79 -13.61
C GLY A 155 8.66 -11.52 -13.31
N PHE A 156 8.55 -11.08 -12.07
CA PHE A 156 9.27 -9.93 -11.53
C PHE A 156 9.73 -10.23 -10.10
N VAL A 157 10.79 -9.57 -9.67
CA VAL A 157 11.33 -9.73 -8.32
C VAL A 157 10.30 -9.19 -7.31
N ASN A 158 9.90 -10.02 -6.35
CA ASN A 158 8.81 -9.76 -5.43
C ASN A 158 9.21 -8.86 -4.24
N TYR A 159 9.92 -7.77 -4.49
CA TYR A 159 10.32 -6.82 -3.45
C TYR A 159 9.12 -6.28 -2.65
N PHE A 160 9.38 -5.95 -1.40
CA PHE A 160 8.45 -5.09 -0.65
C PHE A 160 8.47 -3.69 -1.26
N GLY A 161 7.28 -3.13 -1.51
CA GLY A 161 7.12 -1.80 -2.10
C GLY A 161 7.55 -0.67 -1.17
N MET A 162 7.84 0.50 -1.75
CA MET A 162 8.29 1.69 -1.03
C MET A 162 7.32 2.13 0.09
N GLN A 163 6.03 1.85 -0.07
CA GLN A 163 5.00 2.13 0.96
C GLN A 163 5.31 1.45 2.31
N ARG A 164 6.10 0.38 2.30
CA ARG A 164 6.51 -0.34 3.52
C ARG A 164 7.50 0.45 4.36
N PHE A 165 8.27 1.32 3.72
CA PHE A 165 9.37 2.05 4.33
C PHE A 165 9.03 3.50 4.70
N GLY A 166 7.77 3.92 4.44
CA GLY A 166 7.30 5.27 4.70
C GLY A 166 7.76 6.29 3.66
N THR A 167 7.20 7.49 3.77
CA THR A 167 7.52 8.64 2.90
C THR A 167 8.15 9.79 3.66
N GLY A 168 8.40 9.61 4.96
CA GLY A 168 9.09 10.57 5.81
C GLY A 168 10.59 10.60 5.51
N ALA A 169 11.29 11.59 6.05
CA ALA A 169 12.71 11.75 5.87
C ALA A 169 13.49 10.62 6.58
N VAL A 170 13.03 10.14 7.76
CA VAL A 170 13.52 8.88 8.36
C VAL A 170 12.69 7.72 7.86
N SER A 171 13.35 6.76 7.21
CA SER A 171 12.68 5.54 6.76
C SER A 171 12.21 4.70 7.95
N THR A 172 11.00 4.16 7.85
CA THR A 172 10.34 3.38 8.90
C THR A 172 11.20 2.23 9.46
N HIS A 173 12.00 1.58 8.62
CA HIS A 173 12.87 0.47 9.04
C HIS A 173 14.03 0.92 9.97
N VAL A 174 14.50 2.15 9.85
CA VAL A 174 15.57 2.70 10.72
C VAL A 174 15.08 2.83 12.16
N ILE A 175 13.84 3.29 12.35
CA ILE A 175 13.19 3.27 13.68
C ILE A 175 13.04 1.81 14.17
N GLY A 176 12.71 0.89 13.24
CA GLY A 176 12.64 -0.54 13.55
C GLY A 176 13.93 -1.14 14.08
N ILE A 177 15.10 -0.72 13.56
CA ILE A 177 16.43 -1.11 14.06
C ILE A 177 16.60 -0.67 15.52
N ALA A 178 16.30 0.59 15.85
CA ALA A 178 16.42 1.10 17.21
C ALA A 178 15.53 0.31 18.19
N ILE A 179 14.29 -0.01 17.80
CA ILE A 179 13.36 -0.81 18.61
C ILE A 179 13.93 -2.23 18.86
N LEU A 180 14.44 -2.89 17.83
CA LEU A 180 14.99 -4.24 17.93
C LEU A 180 16.27 -4.30 18.78
N ARG A 181 17.06 -3.21 18.77
CA ARG A 181 18.20 -3.03 19.71
C ARG A 181 17.76 -2.75 21.14
N GLY A 182 16.47 -2.41 21.36
CA GLY A 182 15.96 -1.97 22.66
C GLY A 182 16.30 -0.51 22.99
N ASP A 183 16.78 0.26 22.00
CA ASP A 183 17.11 1.67 22.16
C ASP A 183 15.90 2.56 21.84
N PHE A 184 15.04 2.71 22.84
CA PHE A 184 13.84 3.54 22.70
C PHE A 184 14.14 5.04 22.71
N ASN A 185 15.27 5.48 23.27
CA ASN A 185 15.68 6.88 23.18
C ASN A 185 15.99 7.23 21.72
N GLU A 186 16.76 6.39 21.05
CA GLU A 186 17.06 6.55 19.63
C GLU A 186 15.79 6.43 18.77
N ALA A 187 14.88 5.51 19.08
CA ALA A 187 13.61 5.40 18.37
C ALA A 187 12.77 6.69 18.46
N LEU A 188 12.71 7.31 19.64
CA LEU A 188 12.03 8.61 19.83
C LEU A 188 12.75 9.75 19.10
N ARG A 189 14.08 9.78 19.17
CA ARG A 189 14.89 10.76 18.45
C ARG A 189 14.63 10.69 16.94
N LEU A 190 14.70 9.51 16.36
CA LEU A 190 14.43 9.29 14.94
C LEU A 190 13.00 9.68 14.52
N LEU A 191 12.03 9.52 15.41
CA LEU A 191 10.65 9.86 15.14
C LEU A 191 10.35 11.36 15.22
N LEU A 192 10.96 12.06 16.19
CA LEU A 192 10.57 13.40 16.60
C LEU A 192 11.58 14.51 16.31
N SER A 193 12.88 14.17 16.14
CA SER A 193 13.91 15.21 15.95
C SER A 193 13.87 15.79 14.53
N PRO A 194 14.31 17.06 14.38
CA PRO A 194 14.59 17.63 13.08
C PRO A 194 15.65 16.81 12.35
N GLU A 195 15.58 16.78 11.05
CA GLU A 195 16.58 16.12 10.21
C GLU A 195 17.41 17.14 9.44
N ASP A 196 18.69 16.82 9.24
CA ASP A 196 19.64 17.66 8.50
C ASP A 196 19.25 17.88 7.02
N ARG A 197 18.35 17.03 6.49
CA ARG A 197 17.89 17.11 5.10
C ARG A 197 16.56 17.87 4.90
N GLU A 198 15.89 18.29 5.97
CA GLU A 198 14.64 19.06 5.86
C GLU A 198 14.84 20.51 5.42
N ASP A 199 16.06 21.03 5.50
CA ASP A 199 16.36 22.48 5.35
C ASP A 199 16.45 22.98 3.89
N GLU A 200 16.48 22.10 2.88
CA GLU A 200 16.71 22.53 1.51
C GLU A 200 15.46 22.94 0.72
N ARG A 201 14.26 22.76 1.26
CA ARG A 201 13.02 23.19 0.59
C ARG A 201 12.57 24.53 1.12
N ASP A 202 12.43 25.47 0.21
CA ASP A 202 11.87 26.78 0.48
C ASP A 202 10.52 26.65 1.22
N GLU A 203 10.45 27.20 2.44
CA GLU A 203 9.24 27.19 3.27
C GLU A 203 8.03 27.80 2.55
N SER A 204 8.27 28.72 1.63
CA SER A 204 7.21 29.41 0.86
C SER A 204 6.46 28.48 -0.10
N THR A 205 7.07 27.37 -0.52
CA THR A 205 6.49 26.39 -1.46
C THR A 205 6.06 25.09 -0.79
N ALA A 206 6.39 24.90 0.50
CA ALA A 206 6.08 23.67 1.21
C ALA A 206 4.60 23.61 1.62
N PRO A 207 3.95 22.43 1.53
CA PRO A 207 2.58 22.25 1.99
C PRO A 207 2.42 22.58 3.49
N PRO A 208 1.28 23.16 3.93
CA PRO A 208 1.08 23.59 5.32
C PRO A 208 1.34 22.51 6.37
N HIS A 209 1.02 21.25 6.08
CA HIS A 209 1.27 20.14 7.01
C HIS A 209 2.75 19.81 7.15
N VAL A 210 3.58 20.06 6.13
CA VAL A 210 5.05 19.87 6.18
C VAL A 210 5.66 20.97 7.05
N VAL A 211 5.27 22.22 6.84
CA VAL A 211 5.72 23.36 7.65
C VAL A 211 5.35 23.16 9.12
N ALA A 212 4.11 22.74 9.39
CA ALA A 212 3.66 22.46 10.76
C ALA A 212 4.43 21.30 11.41
N THR A 213 4.77 20.25 10.65
CA THR A 213 5.61 19.13 11.15
C THR A 213 7.01 19.59 11.53
N ARG A 214 7.65 20.42 10.69
CA ARG A 214 8.97 21.01 10.99
C ARG A 214 8.94 21.87 12.27
N ALA A 215 7.93 22.72 12.37
CA ALA A 215 7.76 23.55 13.58
C ALA A 215 7.54 22.70 14.84
N GLY A 216 6.78 21.59 14.73
CA GLY A 216 6.59 20.62 15.81
C GLY A 216 7.88 19.94 16.23
N ARG A 217 8.72 19.52 15.28
CA ARG A 217 10.04 18.91 15.55
C ARG A 217 11.00 19.88 16.20
N LYS A 218 11.01 21.14 15.75
CA LYS A 218 11.81 22.20 16.37
C LYS A 218 11.40 22.42 17.83
N ALA A 219 10.11 22.55 18.09
CA ALA A 219 9.60 22.71 19.45
C ALA A 219 9.94 21.50 20.35
N TYR A 220 9.93 20.28 19.81
CA TYR A 220 10.37 19.08 20.53
C TYR A 220 11.87 19.15 20.89
N ALA A 221 12.73 19.52 19.94
CA ALA A 221 14.17 19.65 20.17
C ALA A 221 14.51 20.70 21.24
N GLU A 222 13.67 21.72 21.39
CA GLU A 222 13.75 22.75 22.42
C GLU A 222 13.12 22.34 23.77
N GLY A 223 12.63 21.09 23.89
CA GLY A 223 11.98 20.58 25.10
C GLY A 223 10.55 21.10 25.34
N ARG A 224 9.96 21.82 24.40
CA ARG A 224 8.61 22.41 24.49
C ARG A 224 7.55 21.41 24.02
N TYR A 225 7.32 20.35 24.82
CA TYR A 225 6.48 19.21 24.42
C TYR A 225 5.02 19.56 24.19
N GLU A 226 4.45 20.52 24.95
CA GLU A 226 3.07 20.99 24.77
C GLU A 226 2.91 21.73 23.43
N ASP A 227 3.87 22.63 23.11
CA ASP A 227 3.89 23.33 21.83
C ASP A 227 4.11 22.37 20.67
N ALA A 228 5.04 21.44 20.81
CA ALA A 228 5.27 20.40 19.82
C ALA A 228 3.99 19.62 19.52
N HIS A 229 3.28 19.15 20.55
CA HIS A 229 2.01 18.43 20.38
C HIS A 229 0.98 19.26 19.65
N ARG A 230 0.86 20.56 19.93
CA ARG A 230 -0.09 21.46 19.28
C ARG A 230 0.26 21.70 17.81
N LEU A 231 1.55 21.83 17.49
CA LEU A 231 2.06 22.10 16.15
C LEU A 231 1.99 20.89 15.22
N PHE A 232 2.24 19.67 15.73
CA PHE A 232 2.14 18.49 14.89
C PHE A 232 0.72 18.30 14.32
N PRO A 233 0.58 18.14 12.98
CA PRO A 233 -0.71 17.86 12.34
C PRO A 233 -1.39 16.61 12.91
N LYS A 234 -2.71 16.55 12.88
CA LYS A 234 -3.48 15.38 13.35
C LYS A 234 -3.14 14.08 12.61
N ILE A 235 -2.61 14.17 11.40
CA ILE A 235 -2.14 13.02 10.62
C ILE A 235 -0.88 12.38 11.19
N CYS A 236 -0.08 13.13 11.96
CA CYS A 236 1.13 12.64 12.66
C CYS A 236 0.74 11.89 13.94
N VAL A 237 0.08 10.73 13.77
CA VAL A 237 -0.54 9.97 14.87
C VAL A 237 0.50 9.45 15.86
N ALA A 238 1.65 8.96 15.38
CA ALA A 238 2.70 8.40 16.22
C ALA A 238 3.39 9.49 17.05
N GLU A 239 3.79 10.58 16.41
CA GLU A 239 4.45 11.72 17.04
C GLU A 239 3.55 12.34 18.11
N ARG A 240 2.29 12.59 17.79
CA ARG A 240 1.32 13.12 18.74
C ARG A 240 1.09 12.19 19.92
N ALA A 241 0.98 10.89 19.70
CA ALA A 241 0.79 9.91 20.77
C ALA A 241 1.97 9.89 21.74
N VAL A 242 3.22 9.98 21.25
CA VAL A 242 4.39 10.10 22.11
C VAL A 242 4.34 11.40 22.92
N LEU A 243 4.08 12.52 22.26
CA LEU A 243 4.00 13.83 22.90
C LEU A 243 2.85 13.92 23.91
N ASP A 244 1.72 13.22 23.69
CA ASP A 244 0.66 13.09 24.69
C ASP A 244 1.16 12.50 26.01
N LYS A 245 2.09 11.57 25.95
CA LYS A 245 2.72 11.02 27.16
C LYS A 245 3.75 11.96 27.75
N MET A 246 4.62 12.56 26.91
CA MET A 246 5.72 13.41 27.35
C MET A 246 5.27 14.72 28.03
N ARG A 247 4.12 15.26 27.64
CA ARG A 247 3.56 16.48 28.27
C ARG A 247 2.90 16.25 29.61
N MET A 248 2.79 14.99 30.06
CA MET A 248 2.22 14.70 31.39
C MET A 248 3.19 15.12 32.50
N PRO A 249 2.71 15.74 33.61
CA PRO A 249 3.56 16.29 34.67
C PRO A 249 4.49 15.26 35.32
N HIS A 250 4.16 13.99 35.28
CA HIS A 250 4.94 12.91 35.91
C HIS A 250 5.79 12.11 34.93
N TRP A 251 5.83 12.51 33.65
CA TRP A 251 6.72 11.83 32.70
C TRP A 251 8.17 12.26 32.94
N HIS A 252 9.08 11.31 32.85
CA HIS A 252 10.52 11.54 32.97
C HIS A 252 11.26 11.08 31.72
N PRO A 253 12.30 11.78 31.25
CA PRO A 253 13.06 11.41 30.05
C PRO A 253 13.64 9.99 30.04
N SER A 254 13.86 9.37 31.21
CA SER A 254 14.26 7.97 31.30
C SER A 254 13.16 6.97 30.94
N ASP A 255 11.89 7.40 30.84
CA ASP A 255 10.75 6.57 30.43
C ASP A 255 10.48 6.66 28.91
N ALA A 256 11.53 6.49 28.12
CA ALA A 256 11.40 6.48 26.65
C ALA A 256 10.51 5.31 26.17
N LEU A 257 10.61 4.16 26.79
CA LEU A 257 9.76 3.01 26.47
C LEU A 257 8.27 3.32 26.72
N GLY A 258 7.92 3.90 27.87
CA GLY A 258 6.54 4.27 28.19
C GLY A 258 5.98 5.31 27.25
N ALA A 259 6.79 6.30 26.84
CA ALA A 259 6.38 7.27 25.83
C ALA A 259 6.16 6.60 24.46
N PHE A 260 7.04 5.72 24.03
CA PHE A 260 6.92 4.99 22.77
C PHE A 260 5.70 4.04 22.79
N GLN A 261 5.42 3.41 23.90
CA GLN A 261 4.26 2.51 24.06
C GLN A 261 2.90 3.22 23.95
N ASN A 262 2.85 4.53 24.11
CA ASN A 262 1.63 5.31 23.88
C ASN A 262 1.20 5.36 22.39
N ILE A 263 2.10 5.07 21.46
CA ILE A 263 1.75 4.89 20.04
C ILE A 263 0.82 3.66 19.90
N PRO A 264 -0.26 3.75 19.09
CA PRO A 264 -1.11 2.59 18.81
C PRO A 264 -0.30 1.36 18.38
N ARG A 265 -0.60 0.21 18.98
CA ARG A 265 0.16 -1.05 18.79
C ARG A 265 0.38 -1.39 17.30
N SER A 266 -0.64 -1.22 16.46
CA SER A 266 -0.53 -1.50 15.02
C SER A 266 0.54 -0.65 14.32
N LEU A 267 0.69 0.63 14.71
CA LEU A 267 1.73 1.52 14.18
C LEU A 267 3.12 1.12 14.71
N ARG A 268 3.23 0.78 16.00
CA ARG A 268 4.52 0.34 16.58
C ARG A 268 5.06 -0.91 15.88
N LEU A 269 4.18 -1.88 15.58
CA LEU A 269 4.57 -3.10 14.87
C LEU A 269 4.98 -2.83 13.42
N MET A 270 4.50 -1.76 12.79
CA MET A 270 4.94 -1.41 11.44
C MET A 270 6.44 -1.15 11.36
N TYR A 271 7.06 -0.55 12.38
CA TYR A 271 8.49 -0.25 12.38
C TYR A 271 9.35 -1.52 12.31
N VAL A 272 9.09 -2.49 13.19
CA VAL A 272 9.85 -3.74 13.21
C VAL A 272 9.59 -4.61 11.99
N HIS A 273 8.35 -4.64 11.49
CA HIS A 273 8.04 -5.32 10.23
C HIS A 273 8.64 -4.61 8.99
N ALA A 274 8.83 -3.29 9.04
CA ALA A 274 9.54 -2.58 7.98
C ALA A 274 11.01 -3.00 7.93
N TYR A 275 11.67 -3.17 9.10
CA TYR A 275 13.03 -3.70 9.13
C TYR A 275 13.13 -5.12 8.58
N GLN A 276 12.22 -6.01 8.97
CA GLN A 276 12.16 -7.37 8.42
C GLN A 276 12.03 -7.36 6.88
N SER A 277 11.23 -6.43 6.36
CA SER A 277 11.04 -6.25 4.90
C SER A 277 12.27 -5.66 4.23
N TYR A 278 12.97 -4.73 4.86
CA TYR A 278 14.21 -4.14 4.38
C TYR A 278 15.32 -5.19 4.30
N LEU A 279 15.50 -5.97 5.37
CA LEU A 279 16.48 -7.05 5.41
C LEU A 279 16.20 -8.07 4.31
N TRP A 280 14.95 -8.48 4.12
CA TRP A 280 14.56 -9.38 3.05
C TRP A 280 14.87 -8.81 1.65
N ASN A 281 14.51 -7.54 1.39
CA ASN A 281 14.83 -6.88 0.12
C ASN A 281 16.34 -6.83 -0.13
N SER A 282 17.15 -6.55 0.89
CA SER A 282 18.60 -6.50 0.80
C SER A 282 19.21 -7.87 0.49
N LEU A 283 18.70 -8.91 1.13
CA LEU A 283 19.11 -10.31 0.87
C LEU A 283 18.79 -10.73 -0.57
N VAL A 284 17.57 -10.45 -1.04
CA VAL A 284 17.18 -10.77 -2.42
C VAL A 284 18.04 -10.01 -3.42
N SER A 285 18.31 -8.73 -3.18
CA SER A 285 19.19 -7.94 -4.04
C SER A 285 20.58 -8.52 -4.13
N GLU A 286 21.16 -8.95 -3.00
CA GLU A 286 22.50 -9.56 -2.97
C GLU A 286 22.50 -10.94 -3.65
N ARG A 287 21.45 -11.76 -3.43
CA ARG A 287 21.29 -13.04 -4.15
C ARG A 287 21.25 -12.82 -5.65
N ILE A 288 20.49 -11.83 -6.12
CA ILE A 288 20.36 -11.51 -7.55
C ILE A 288 21.70 -11.01 -8.11
N ARG A 289 22.42 -10.19 -7.37
CA ARG A 289 23.75 -9.70 -7.76
C ARG A 289 24.77 -10.84 -7.95
N ARG A 290 24.69 -11.88 -7.09
CA ARG A 290 25.61 -13.03 -7.15
C ARG A 290 25.22 -14.05 -8.22
N PHE A 291 23.93 -14.35 -8.35
CA PHE A 291 23.44 -15.53 -9.07
C PHE A 291 22.43 -15.24 -10.19
N GLY A 292 21.99 -14.00 -10.33
CA GLY A 292 20.90 -13.63 -11.24
C GLY A 292 19.50 -13.83 -10.66
N ALA A 293 18.48 -13.36 -11.41
CA ALA A 293 17.10 -13.26 -10.91
C ALA A 293 16.23 -14.48 -11.24
N PHE A 294 16.52 -15.22 -12.32
CA PHE A 294 15.54 -16.11 -12.95
C PHE A 294 15.96 -17.58 -13.02
N ARG A 295 16.90 -18.01 -12.19
CA ARG A 295 17.28 -19.41 -12.05
C ARG A 295 17.43 -19.81 -10.59
N CYS A 296 17.08 -21.06 -10.27
CA CYS A 296 17.36 -21.66 -8.98
C CYS A 296 18.86 -22.05 -8.93
N VAL A 297 19.50 -21.85 -7.78
CA VAL A 297 20.92 -22.19 -7.58
C VAL A 297 21.10 -23.07 -6.36
N PRO A 298 22.19 -23.82 -6.25
CA PRO A 298 22.52 -24.60 -5.06
C PRO A 298 22.53 -23.71 -3.81
N GLY A 299 21.87 -24.19 -2.75
CA GLY A 299 21.71 -23.45 -1.50
C GLY A 299 20.50 -22.54 -1.44
N ASP A 300 19.72 -22.36 -2.51
CA ASP A 300 18.41 -21.74 -2.44
C ASP A 300 17.44 -22.60 -1.60
N HIS A 301 16.54 -21.96 -0.91
CA HIS A 301 15.40 -22.64 -0.29
C HIS A 301 14.26 -22.74 -1.30
N VAL A 302 13.65 -23.92 -1.41
CA VAL A 302 12.52 -24.18 -2.32
C VAL A 302 11.33 -24.71 -1.55
N ALA A 303 10.13 -24.28 -1.96
CA ALA A 303 8.86 -24.73 -1.43
C ALA A 303 7.87 -25.01 -2.57
N GLU A 304 6.92 -25.90 -2.35
CA GLU A 304 5.85 -26.19 -3.33
C GLU A 304 5.08 -24.93 -3.72
N LEU A 305 4.67 -24.83 -4.99
CA LEU A 305 4.05 -23.63 -5.56
C LEU A 305 2.74 -23.19 -4.86
N ASP A 306 2.00 -24.13 -4.32
CA ASP A 306 0.74 -23.91 -3.60
C ASP A 306 0.90 -23.81 -2.08
N ALA A 307 2.13 -23.93 -1.56
CA ALA A 307 2.43 -23.82 -0.14
C ALA A 307 2.01 -22.46 0.44
N ALA A 308 1.42 -22.47 1.62
CA ALA A 308 0.97 -21.29 2.37
C ALA A 308 2.12 -20.58 3.09
N LEU A 309 3.22 -20.35 2.56
CA LEU A 309 4.46 -19.65 2.97
C LEU A 309 4.46 -18.97 4.36
N ASP A 310 4.08 -19.72 5.38
CA ASP A 310 4.23 -19.34 6.79
C ASP A 310 5.47 -20.00 7.43
N ALA A 311 5.64 -19.86 8.73
CA ALA A 311 6.78 -20.45 9.43
C ALA A 311 6.77 -21.99 9.47
N SER A 312 5.62 -22.62 9.25
CA SER A 312 5.46 -24.08 9.22
C SER A 312 5.67 -24.70 7.83
N THR A 313 5.92 -23.89 6.81
CA THR A 313 6.11 -24.33 5.45
C THR A 313 7.29 -25.31 5.35
N ALA A 314 7.04 -26.47 4.76
CA ALA A 314 8.10 -27.42 4.43
C ALA A 314 9.00 -26.81 3.34
N VAL A 315 10.25 -26.57 3.70
CA VAL A 315 11.26 -25.98 2.82
C VAL A 315 12.43 -26.96 2.70
N THR A 316 12.90 -27.16 1.49
CA THR A 316 14.10 -27.95 1.21
C THR A 316 15.22 -27.05 0.66
N VAL A 317 16.48 -27.47 0.86
CA VAL A 317 17.63 -26.75 0.31
C VAL A 317 17.97 -27.37 -1.04
N ALA A 318 18.02 -26.55 -2.08
CA ALA A 318 18.35 -26.98 -3.44
C ALA A 318 19.80 -27.47 -3.54
N GLY A 319 20.01 -28.63 -4.16
CA GLY A 319 21.30 -29.25 -4.37
C GLY A 319 21.98 -28.77 -5.65
N GLU A 320 23.05 -29.50 -6.06
CA GLU A 320 23.84 -29.18 -7.27
C GLU A 320 23.00 -29.25 -8.57
N ASP A 321 21.90 -29.98 -8.58
CA ASP A 321 20.96 -30.10 -9.70
C ASP A 321 19.83 -29.06 -9.68
N ALA A 322 19.96 -28.01 -8.86
CA ALA A 322 18.95 -27.00 -8.59
C ALA A 322 18.26 -26.42 -9.83
N GLU A 323 19.06 -26.02 -10.83
CA GLU A 323 18.57 -25.35 -12.04
C GLU A 323 17.70 -26.26 -12.93
N THR A 324 17.95 -27.55 -12.92
CA THR A 324 17.19 -28.52 -13.72
C THR A 324 15.97 -29.08 -12.99
N LYS A 325 15.98 -29.05 -11.66
CA LYS A 325 14.98 -29.69 -10.82
C LYS A 325 13.91 -28.74 -10.30
N HIS A 326 14.27 -27.47 -10.14
CA HIS A 326 13.40 -26.47 -9.56
C HIS A 326 13.28 -25.22 -10.43
N SER A 327 12.07 -24.71 -10.52
CA SER A 327 11.80 -23.41 -11.13
C SER A 327 12.12 -22.27 -10.17
N ILE A 328 12.40 -21.09 -10.71
CA ILE A 328 12.59 -19.88 -9.88
C ILE A 328 11.34 -19.52 -9.07
N GLU A 329 10.17 -19.92 -9.51
CA GLU A 329 8.91 -19.69 -8.79
C GLU A 329 8.79 -20.48 -7.49
N GLU A 330 9.52 -21.60 -7.38
CA GLU A 330 9.60 -22.41 -6.15
C GLU A 330 10.57 -21.81 -5.13
N VAL A 331 11.49 -20.94 -5.58
CA VAL A 331 12.50 -20.36 -4.69
C VAL A 331 11.88 -19.39 -3.71
N VAL A 332 12.13 -19.64 -2.43
CA VAL A 332 11.69 -18.83 -1.31
C VAL A 332 12.91 -18.35 -0.52
N MET A 333 12.79 -17.17 0.06
CA MET A 333 13.79 -16.66 0.99
C MET A 333 13.13 -16.44 2.36
N PRO A 334 13.77 -16.92 3.45
CA PRO A 334 13.24 -16.74 4.79
C PRO A 334 13.17 -15.26 5.17
N MET A 335 12.05 -14.86 5.73
CA MET A 335 11.89 -13.60 6.46
C MET A 335 12.25 -13.90 7.93
N PRO A 336 13.34 -13.34 8.46
CA PRO A 336 13.88 -13.77 9.74
C PRO A 336 12.92 -13.50 10.89
N GLY A 337 12.86 -14.45 11.83
CA GLY A 337 12.02 -14.41 13.03
C GLY A 337 12.18 -15.69 13.84
N GLY A 338 11.53 -15.74 15.00
CA GLY A 338 11.70 -16.85 15.96
C GLY A 338 11.20 -18.21 15.49
N ASP A 339 10.21 -18.22 14.61
CA ASP A 339 9.56 -19.44 14.15
C ASP A 339 10.19 -20.00 12.85
N VAL A 340 11.14 -19.27 12.25
CA VAL A 340 11.84 -19.65 11.02
C VAL A 340 13.28 -19.99 11.32
N ILE A 341 13.72 -21.18 10.88
CA ILE A 341 15.10 -21.60 10.99
C ILE A 341 15.91 -20.96 9.86
N LEU A 342 16.84 -20.08 10.21
CA LEU A 342 17.79 -19.53 9.26
C LEU A 342 18.83 -20.60 8.89
N PRO A 343 19.38 -20.56 7.65
CA PRO A 343 20.45 -21.47 7.27
C PRO A 343 21.62 -21.42 8.26
N ALA A 344 22.13 -22.58 8.64
CA ALA A 344 23.26 -22.67 9.55
C ALA A 344 24.61 -22.42 8.89
N SER A 345 24.70 -22.58 7.56
CA SER A 345 25.92 -22.42 6.77
C SER A 345 25.60 -22.09 5.32
N GLY A 346 26.62 -21.74 4.54
CA GLY A 346 26.52 -21.40 3.14
C GLY A 346 26.21 -19.92 2.89
N TRP A 347 26.18 -19.55 1.61
CA TRP A 347 26.09 -18.16 1.18
C TRP A 347 24.93 -17.37 1.81
N MET A 348 23.80 -18.02 2.07
CA MET A 348 22.62 -17.36 2.65
C MET A 348 22.83 -17.05 4.14
N ALA A 349 23.47 -17.98 4.89
CA ALA A 349 23.82 -17.76 6.30
C ALA A 349 24.80 -16.60 6.46
N ASP A 350 25.82 -16.56 5.61
CA ASP A 350 26.83 -15.50 5.61
C ASP A 350 26.19 -14.14 5.33
N MET A 351 25.32 -14.05 4.33
CA MET A 351 24.60 -12.82 3.99
C MET A 351 23.71 -12.33 5.13
N TYR A 352 22.96 -13.21 5.81
CA TYR A 352 22.16 -12.84 6.96
C TYR A 352 23.03 -12.27 8.07
N SER A 353 24.14 -12.93 8.36
CA SER A 353 25.07 -12.51 9.40
C SER A 353 25.70 -11.16 9.11
N GLU A 354 26.14 -10.92 7.88
CA GLU A 354 26.73 -9.65 7.43
C GLU A 354 25.73 -8.49 7.53
N LEU A 355 24.51 -8.67 7.02
CA LEU A 355 23.50 -7.62 7.00
C LEU A 355 23.01 -7.28 8.41
N LEU A 356 22.78 -8.28 9.25
CA LEU A 356 22.40 -8.06 10.64
C LEU A 356 23.52 -7.36 11.42
N ALA A 357 24.77 -7.80 11.26
CA ALA A 357 25.93 -7.21 11.92
C ALA A 357 26.13 -5.74 11.52
N LYS A 358 25.93 -5.40 10.24
CA LYS A 358 25.95 -4.00 9.75
C LYS A 358 24.98 -3.11 10.50
N ASP A 359 23.82 -3.65 10.83
CA ASP A 359 22.77 -2.96 11.58
C ASP A 359 22.89 -3.16 13.11
N GLY A 360 24.01 -3.72 13.59
CA GLY A 360 24.25 -3.99 15.02
C GLY A 360 23.24 -4.92 15.66
N LEU A 361 22.70 -5.86 14.88
CA LEU A 361 21.72 -6.85 15.30
C LEU A 361 22.26 -8.27 15.19
N THR A 362 21.65 -9.19 15.90
CA THR A 362 21.89 -10.62 15.80
C THR A 362 20.59 -11.36 15.50
N PRO A 363 20.61 -12.58 14.95
CA PRO A 363 19.41 -13.36 14.72
C PRO A 363 18.54 -13.52 15.99
N SER A 364 19.16 -13.70 17.15
CA SER A 364 18.45 -13.84 18.43
C SER A 364 17.69 -12.58 18.82
N MET A 365 18.17 -11.38 18.50
CA MET A 365 17.47 -10.13 18.84
C MET A 365 16.13 -9.99 18.10
N LEU A 366 15.97 -10.65 16.96
CA LEU A 366 14.71 -10.64 16.22
C LEU A 366 13.62 -11.47 16.91
N SER A 367 14.00 -12.51 17.61
CA SER A 367 13.08 -13.47 18.24
C SER A 367 12.96 -13.31 19.76
N THR A 368 13.97 -12.73 20.43
CA THR A 368 14.07 -12.68 21.90
C THR A 368 13.97 -11.28 22.49
N SER A 369 13.32 -10.33 21.75
CA SER A 369 13.11 -8.98 22.29
C SER A 369 12.56 -9.01 23.73
N ARG A 370 13.09 -8.15 24.60
CA ARG A 370 12.58 -7.96 25.98
C ARG A 370 11.10 -7.57 26.00
N GLN A 371 10.64 -6.92 24.93
CA GLN A 371 9.23 -6.60 24.73
C GLN A 371 8.60 -7.68 23.83
N PRO A 372 7.75 -8.59 24.36
CA PRO A 372 7.20 -9.72 23.60
C PRO A 372 6.47 -9.30 22.32
N GLU A 373 5.88 -8.11 22.31
CA GLU A 373 5.14 -7.59 21.16
C GLU A 373 6.04 -7.29 19.94
N TYR A 374 7.35 -7.05 20.12
CA TYR A 374 8.30 -6.78 19.03
C TYR A 374 9.04 -8.03 18.57
N ARG A 375 8.71 -9.21 19.10
CA ARG A 375 9.25 -10.47 18.58
C ARG A 375 8.69 -10.77 17.22
N LEU A 376 9.57 -10.93 16.25
CA LEU A 376 9.21 -11.29 14.89
C LEU A 376 9.02 -12.80 14.78
N LYS A 377 7.90 -13.24 14.21
CA LYS A 377 7.63 -14.67 14.01
C LYS A 377 8.45 -15.25 12.87
N GLY A 378 8.57 -14.51 11.78
CA GLY A 378 9.14 -15.01 10.55
C GLY A 378 8.12 -15.70 9.64
N SER A 379 8.53 -15.94 8.42
CA SER A 379 7.80 -16.67 7.37
C SER A 379 8.72 -16.91 6.18
N TYR A 380 8.23 -17.51 5.11
CA TYR A 380 8.92 -17.58 3.83
C TYR A 380 8.25 -16.68 2.80
N ARG A 381 9.04 -16.20 1.83
CA ARG A 381 8.52 -15.36 0.76
C ARG A 381 9.20 -15.71 -0.56
N ARG A 382 8.42 -15.89 -1.62
CA ARG A 382 8.94 -16.14 -2.97
C ARG A 382 9.71 -14.93 -3.48
N ILE A 383 10.87 -15.20 -4.09
CA ILE A 383 11.72 -14.13 -4.64
C ILE A 383 11.21 -13.60 -5.98
N VAL A 384 10.53 -14.42 -6.76
CA VAL A 384 9.89 -14.04 -8.03
C VAL A 384 8.39 -14.32 -7.98
N GLN A 385 7.60 -13.46 -8.59
CA GLN A 385 6.17 -13.63 -8.77
C GLN A 385 5.79 -13.34 -10.23
N LYS A 386 4.80 -14.09 -10.74
CA LYS A 386 4.25 -13.89 -12.07
C LYS A 386 2.86 -13.27 -11.98
N PRO A 387 2.59 -12.17 -12.72
CA PRO A 387 1.23 -11.68 -12.85
C PRO A 387 0.41 -12.66 -13.70
N ARG A 388 -0.88 -12.79 -13.35
CA ARG A 388 -1.83 -13.59 -14.14
C ARG A 388 -2.74 -12.67 -14.93
N ASN A 389 -3.17 -13.12 -16.12
CA ASN A 389 -4.11 -12.40 -16.99
C ASN A 389 -3.68 -10.94 -17.24
N ALA A 390 -2.36 -10.72 -17.39
CA ALA A 390 -1.84 -9.40 -17.64
C ALA A 390 -2.13 -8.96 -19.08
N ARG A 391 -2.65 -7.75 -19.24
CA ARG A 391 -2.87 -7.10 -20.53
C ARG A 391 -2.70 -5.61 -20.41
N CYS A 392 -2.40 -4.95 -21.53
CA CYS A 392 -2.29 -3.51 -21.62
C CYS A 392 -3.10 -2.98 -22.81
N GLU A 393 -3.47 -1.71 -22.72
CA GLU A 393 -4.16 -0.99 -23.77
C GLU A 393 -3.74 0.48 -23.73
N LEU A 394 -3.48 1.06 -24.89
CA LEU A 394 -3.29 2.51 -25.04
C LEU A 394 -4.64 3.17 -25.31
N ILE A 395 -5.00 4.15 -24.49
CA ILE A 395 -6.28 4.87 -24.57
C ILE A 395 -6.01 6.33 -24.89
N PRO A 396 -6.44 6.83 -26.05
CA PRO A 396 -6.38 8.26 -26.36
C PRO A 396 -7.37 9.04 -25.49
N TYR A 397 -6.98 10.24 -25.04
CA TYR A 397 -7.84 11.13 -24.26
C TYR A 397 -7.48 12.60 -24.47
N GLU A 398 -8.41 13.49 -24.15
CA GLU A 398 -8.26 14.95 -24.30
C GLU A 398 -8.26 15.67 -22.95
N ASP A 399 -9.06 15.20 -21.99
CA ASP A 399 -9.25 15.79 -20.67
C ASP A 399 -8.54 14.96 -19.59
N ALA A 400 -7.66 15.60 -18.83
CA ALA A 400 -6.94 14.99 -17.71
C ALA A 400 -7.86 14.43 -16.61
N ASP A 401 -9.06 14.98 -16.46
CA ASP A 401 -10.03 14.58 -15.44
C ASP A 401 -11.07 13.55 -15.97
N ALA A 402 -11.10 13.31 -17.29
CA ALA A 402 -12.01 12.35 -17.87
C ALA A 402 -11.81 10.92 -17.30
N PRO A 403 -12.87 10.21 -16.91
CA PRO A 403 -12.76 8.82 -16.47
C PRO A 403 -12.39 7.91 -17.65
N LEU A 404 -11.31 7.16 -17.52
CA LEU A 404 -10.81 6.24 -18.55
C LEU A 404 -11.07 4.76 -18.23
N CYS A 405 -11.72 4.48 -17.09
CA CYS A 405 -12.02 3.13 -16.62
C CYS A 405 -13.34 3.12 -15.86
N GLU A 406 -14.19 2.16 -16.14
CA GLU A 406 -15.40 1.92 -15.36
C GLU A 406 -15.07 1.21 -14.04
N THR A 407 -15.68 1.68 -12.97
CA THR A 407 -15.67 0.97 -11.69
C THR A 407 -16.66 -0.19 -11.70
N ASP A 408 -16.56 -1.10 -10.73
CA ASP A 408 -17.51 -2.21 -10.61
C ASP A 408 -18.94 -1.71 -10.29
N GLU A 409 -19.06 -0.57 -9.59
CA GLU A 409 -20.36 0.09 -9.38
C GLU A 409 -20.97 0.58 -10.70
N GLU A 410 -20.18 1.26 -11.52
CA GLU A 410 -20.64 1.81 -12.80
C GLU A 410 -21.11 0.71 -13.75
N LYS A 411 -20.42 -0.42 -13.79
CA LYS A 411 -20.84 -1.61 -14.58
C LYS A 411 -22.17 -2.19 -14.14
N LEU A 412 -22.62 -1.93 -12.91
CA LEU A 412 -23.90 -2.38 -12.39
C LEU A 412 -25.03 -1.35 -12.60
N LEU A 413 -24.70 -0.12 -12.97
CA LEU A 413 -25.68 0.94 -13.20
C LEU A 413 -26.13 0.94 -14.66
N PRO A 414 -27.46 0.90 -14.94
CA PRO A 414 -27.97 0.65 -16.30
C PRO A 414 -27.65 1.77 -17.29
N ASP A 415 -27.52 3.01 -16.84
CA ASP A 415 -27.38 4.20 -17.70
C ASP A 415 -26.08 4.98 -17.46
N VAL A 416 -25.13 4.40 -16.73
CA VAL A 416 -23.84 5.02 -16.45
C VAL A 416 -22.77 4.34 -17.26
N HIS A 417 -22.38 4.96 -18.35
CA HIS A 417 -21.31 4.49 -19.20
C HIS A 417 -20.19 5.52 -19.28
N LEU A 418 -18.98 5.05 -19.56
CA LEU A 418 -17.89 5.94 -19.91
C LEU A 418 -18.29 6.79 -21.13
N SER A 419 -17.84 8.04 -21.15
CA SER A 419 -17.89 8.86 -22.35
C SER A 419 -17.27 8.09 -23.52
N PRO A 420 -17.73 8.30 -24.76
CA PRO A 420 -17.10 7.70 -25.94
C PRO A 420 -15.57 7.95 -25.89
N ARG A 421 -14.81 6.96 -26.31
CA ARG A 421 -13.34 7.12 -26.40
C ARG A 421 -13.03 8.32 -27.27
N ALA A 422 -12.04 9.10 -26.86
CA ALA A 422 -11.53 10.19 -27.68
C ALA A 422 -11.03 9.65 -29.03
N PRO A 423 -11.04 10.50 -30.08
CA PRO A 423 -10.49 10.12 -31.38
C PRO A 423 -9.04 9.63 -31.27
N LEU A 424 -8.65 8.75 -32.20
CA LEU A 424 -7.28 8.20 -32.19
C LEU A 424 -6.19 9.29 -32.28
N ASP A 425 -6.53 10.46 -32.82
CA ASP A 425 -5.64 11.60 -32.94
C ASP A 425 -5.69 12.55 -31.72
N ALA A 426 -6.34 12.17 -30.62
CA ALA A 426 -6.35 12.94 -29.38
C ALA A 426 -4.94 13.26 -28.87
N PRO A 427 -4.75 14.43 -28.21
CA PRO A 427 -3.42 14.94 -27.88
C PRO A 427 -2.66 14.09 -26.86
N PHE A 428 -3.37 13.36 -26.01
CA PHE A 428 -2.76 12.58 -24.92
C PHE A 428 -3.05 11.09 -25.03
N LEU A 429 -2.14 10.28 -24.48
CA LEU A 429 -2.28 8.84 -24.35
C LEU A 429 -2.22 8.41 -22.89
N ALA A 430 -3.05 7.44 -22.55
CA ALA A 430 -2.97 6.73 -21.29
C ALA A 430 -2.68 5.25 -21.54
N LEU A 431 -1.87 4.65 -20.68
CA LEU A 431 -1.64 3.21 -20.62
C LEU A 431 -2.53 2.62 -19.54
N GLN A 432 -3.48 1.79 -19.92
CA GLN A 432 -4.24 0.98 -18.98
C GLN A 432 -3.63 -0.42 -18.87
N LEU A 433 -3.36 -0.82 -17.63
CA LEU A 433 -2.82 -2.13 -17.30
C LEU A 433 -3.84 -2.90 -16.45
N VAL A 434 -4.17 -4.12 -16.86
CA VAL A 434 -5.02 -5.03 -16.08
C VAL A 434 -4.23 -6.29 -15.80
N PHE A 435 -4.13 -6.69 -14.54
CA PHE A 435 -3.42 -7.90 -14.13
C PHE A 435 -3.87 -8.39 -12.75
N GLN A 436 -3.55 -9.63 -12.45
CA GLN A 436 -3.81 -10.23 -11.14
C GLN A 436 -2.48 -10.56 -10.46
N LEU A 437 -2.38 -10.24 -9.17
CA LEU A 437 -1.23 -10.60 -8.34
C LEU A 437 -1.69 -11.47 -7.17
N PRO A 438 -0.86 -12.44 -6.74
CA PRO A 438 -1.11 -13.20 -5.52
C PRO A 438 -1.00 -12.29 -4.28
N PRO A 439 -1.44 -12.78 -3.11
CA PRO A 439 -1.26 -12.06 -1.86
C PRO A 439 0.21 -11.69 -1.62
N SER A 440 0.44 -10.63 -0.87
CA SER A 440 1.78 -10.15 -0.51
C SER A 440 2.64 -9.67 -1.68
N SER A 441 2.07 -9.40 -2.86
CA SER A 441 2.76 -8.79 -4.00
C SER A 441 2.33 -7.33 -4.19
N TYR A 442 3.22 -6.52 -4.75
CA TYR A 442 3.03 -5.08 -4.89
C TYR A 442 2.91 -4.68 -6.36
N ALA A 443 1.77 -4.10 -6.73
CA ALA A 443 1.55 -3.57 -8.08
C ALA A 443 2.59 -2.51 -8.47
N THR A 444 3.03 -1.68 -7.52
CA THR A 444 4.07 -0.66 -7.74
C THR A 444 5.44 -1.27 -8.12
N ILE A 445 5.75 -2.47 -7.64
CA ILE A 445 6.98 -3.18 -8.02
C ILE A 445 6.85 -3.74 -9.43
N LEU A 446 5.69 -4.33 -9.78
CA LEU A 446 5.45 -4.77 -11.15
C LEU A 446 5.54 -3.59 -12.14
N LEU A 447 4.94 -2.44 -11.81
CA LEU A 447 5.02 -1.23 -12.64
C LEU A 447 6.46 -0.75 -12.82
N ARG A 448 7.26 -0.78 -11.75
CA ARG A 448 8.67 -0.41 -11.79
C ARG A 448 9.47 -1.32 -12.72
N GLU A 449 9.21 -2.62 -12.69
CA GLU A 449 9.85 -3.59 -13.60
C GLU A 449 9.39 -3.40 -15.04
N LEU A 450 8.08 -3.20 -15.25
CA LEU A 450 7.51 -3.00 -16.59
C LEU A 450 8.04 -1.74 -17.26
N LEU A 451 8.03 -0.61 -16.53
CA LEU A 451 8.30 0.71 -17.08
C LEU A 451 9.77 1.15 -16.90
N ARG A 452 10.54 0.44 -16.07
CA ARG A 452 11.91 0.80 -15.66
C ARG A 452 12.03 2.23 -15.12
N MET A 453 10.98 2.71 -14.44
CA MET A 453 10.89 4.05 -13.88
C MET A 453 10.81 4.00 -12.37
N ASP A 454 11.24 5.06 -11.70
CA ASP A 454 11.03 5.22 -10.27
C ASP A 454 9.53 5.43 -9.97
N THR A 455 8.98 4.57 -9.12
CA THR A 455 7.59 4.62 -8.66
C THR A 455 7.44 5.26 -7.27
N SER A 456 8.45 6.00 -6.81
CA SER A 456 8.37 6.73 -5.54
C SER A 456 7.28 7.80 -5.58
N ALA A 457 6.69 8.09 -4.42
CA ALA A 457 5.64 9.12 -4.31
C ALA A 457 6.17 10.52 -4.69
N HIS A 458 7.46 10.77 -4.50
CA HIS A 458 8.10 12.03 -4.89
C HIS A 458 8.15 12.15 -6.41
N THR A 459 8.75 11.19 -7.09
CA THR A 459 8.86 11.16 -8.56
C THR A 459 7.49 11.24 -9.22
N GLN A 460 6.49 10.48 -8.71
CA GLN A 460 5.14 10.51 -9.25
C GLN A 460 4.47 11.88 -9.09
N LYS A 461 4.71 12.59 -7.99
CA LYS A 461 4.21 13.96 -7.80
C LYS A 461 4.85 14.94 -8.80
N GLU A 462 6.16 14.83 -9.02
CA GLU A 462 6.88 15.69 -9.96
C GLU A 462 6.42 15.43 -11.39
N LEU A 463 6.31 14.17 -11.80
CA LEU A 463 5.78 13.79 -13.10
C LEU A 463 4.37 14.34 -13.30
N THR A 464 3.46 14.20 -12.31
CA THR A 464 2.11 14.76 -12.42
C THR A 464 2.11 16.29 -12.53
N LYS A 465 2.90 16.97 -11.69
CA LYS A 465 3.00 18.45 -11.72
C LYS A 465 3.50 18.97 -13.07
N ASN A 466 4.40 18.23 -13.71
CA ASN A 466 5.04 18.64 -14.95
C ASN A 466 4.33 18.09 -16.20
N SER A 467 3.29 17.26 -16.04
CA SER A 467 2.61 16.63 -17.17
C SER A 467 1.86 17.65 -18.04
N ALA A 468 1.87 17.42 -19.35
CA ALA A 468 1.29 18.34 -20.33
C ALA A 468 -0.24 18.41 -20.20
N ASP A 469 -0.91 17.28 -19.93
CA ASP A 469 -2.36 17.22 -19.77
C ASP A 469 -2.86 18.03 -18.56
N GLN A 470 -2.12 18.02 -17.43
CA GLN A 470 -2.45 18.82 -16.25
C GLN A 470 -2.24 20.32 -16.48
N LYS A 471 -1.26 20.70 -17.30
CA LYS A 471 -1.05 22.11 -17.67
C LYS A 471 -2.19 22.65 -18.53
N VAL A 472 -2.70 21.85 -19.46
CA VAL A 472 -3.88 22.22 -20.27
C VAL A 472 -5.13 22.36 -19.39
N ALA A 473 -5.39 21.41 -18.49
CA ALA A 473 -6.52 21.47 -17.56
C ALA A 473 -6.48 22.73 -16.67
N SER A 474 -5.28 23.12 -16.18
CA SER A 474 -5.12 24.32 -15.34
C SER A 474 -5.37 25.63 -16.10
N THR A 475 -5.14 25.68 -17.42
CA THR A 475 -5.43 26.87 -18.24
C THR A 475 -6.93 27.04 -18.54
N HIS A 476 -7.69 25.94 -18.55
CA HIS A 476 -9.16 25.99 -18.76
C HIS A 476 -9.95 26.30 -17.47
N SER A 477 -9.35 26.07 -16.31
CA SER A 477 -9.98 26.34 -15.00
C SER A 477 -9.69 27.74 -14.42
N ALA A 478 -8.89 28.56 -15.09
CA ALA A 478 -8.68 29.96 -14.69
C ALA A 478 -9.97 30.77 -14.94
N PRO A 479 -10.50 31.50 -13.92
CA PRO A 479 -11.65 32.38 -14.17
C PRO A 479 -11.28 33.43 -15.21
N ALA A 480 -12.19 33.68 -16.14
CA ALA A 480 -12.03 34.77 -17.12
C ALA A 480 -11.68 36.07 -16.38
N PRO A 481 -10.73 36.88 -16.87
CA PRO A 481 -10.40 38.15 -16.24
C PRO A 481 -11.63 39.07 -16.19
N PRO A 482 -11.78 39.89 -15.12
CA PRO A 482 -12.95 40.71 -14.86
C PRO A 482 -13.26 41.73 -15.95
#